data_4278bf5dbe6e983b00cc7a4771bea593
#
_entry.id   4278bf5dbe6e983b00cc7a4771bea593
#
_cell.length_a   1.000
_cell.length_b   1.000
_cell.length_c   1.000
_cell.angle_alpha   90.00
_cell.angle_beta   90.00
_cell.angle_gamma   90.00
#
_symmetry.space_group_name_H-M   'P 1'
#
loop_
_entity.id
_entity.type
_entity.pdbx_description
1 polymer ?
#
loop_
_entity_poly.entity_id
_entity_poly.type
_entity_poly.pdbx_seq_one_letter_code
_entity_poly.pdbx_strand_id
1 'polypeptide(L)'
;MKVRHLLPALLVCATVSAQSNPRARALGVPFDGASGPLDAITDVKGVEVGDTTLIRGEGKLIVGQGPVRTGVTVIFPRGRADGEPVYAGWFSQNGNGEMTGTTWVEESGFLEGPVAITNTHSVGLVRDSIIAWLVENGRFTQQPWSLPVVAETWDGYLNDINGFHVQKADVFSALNTAKPGPVPEGNVGGGTGMVCYGFKGGDGTASRVLPADAGGYTVGVLVQCNCGRRPQLTIAGVPIGKLIPAAPANAMLEPEWKGDVGSIIIVVATDAPLLPGQLKRLARRATMGLARTGSSSGNSSGDIFLAFSTANRGANKEPGPNSVLTVSNERISPLFQATVEATEEAIVNAMVAAQTMTGVDGHTIQALPHEKLAEDMKRSPQVLPR
;
A
#
# COMPACT_ATOMS: atom_id res chain seq x y z
N MET A 1 -38.39 -59.30 7.74
CA MET A 1 -38.19 -57.90 7.26
C MET A 1 -37.56 -57.09 8.38
N LYS A 2 -36.26 -56.77 8.29
CA LYS A 2 -35.58 -55.93 9.28
C LYS A 2 -35.41 -54.55 8.67
N VAL A 3 -36.08 -53.56 9.23
CA VAL A 3 -35.99 -52.16 8.87
C VAL A 3 -34.72 -51.59 9.49
N ARG A 4 -33.76 -51.14 8.65
CA ARG A 4 -32.55 -50.40 9.07
C ARG A 4 -32.89 -48.93 9.08
N HIS A 5 -32.84 -48.30 10.25
CA HIS A 5 -32.90 -46.85 10.39
C HIS A 5 -31.54 -46.27 10.01
N LEU A 6 -31.48 -45.47 8.93
CA LEU A 6 -30.36 -44.59 8.65
C LEU A 6 -30.54 -43.29 9.46
N LEU A 7 -29.60 -43.00 10.35
CA LEU A 7 -29.46 -41.66 10.95
C LEU A 7 -28.77 -40.74 9.95
N PRO A 8 -29.28 -39.50 9.73
CA PRO A 8 -28.55 -38.52 8.93
C PRO A 8 -27.39 -37.93 9.76
N ALA A 9 -26.18 -38.03 9.23
CA ALA A 9 -25.03 -37.32 9.78
C ALA A 9 -25.18 -35.81 9.50
N LEU A 10 -25.35 -35.00 10.53
CA LEU A 10 -25.26 -33.55 10.45
C LEU A 10 -23.79 -33.15 10.21
N LEU A 11 -23.48 -32.66 9.01
CA LEU A 11 -22.24 -32.02 8.72
C LEU A 11 -22.27 -30.63 9.37
N VAL A 12 -21.57 -30.45 10.49
CA VAL A 12 -21.33 -29.13 11.09
C VAL A 12 -20.22 -28.48 10.27
N CYS A 13 -20.59 -27.58 9.37
CA CYS A 13 -19.68 -26.71 8.69
C CYS A 13 -19.16 -25.67 9.71
N ALA A 14 -18.01 -25.92 10.31
CA ALA A 14 -17.32 -24.92 11.11
C ALA A 14 -16.84 -23.81 10.15
N THR A 15 -17.52 -22.68 10.16
CA THR A 15 -17.03 -21.45 9.56
C THR A 15 -15.82 -21.01 10.37
N VAL A 16 -14.61 -21.26 9.86
CA VAL A 16 -13.39 -20.62 10.36
C VAL A 16 -13.55 -19.15 10.04
N SER A 17 -13.99 -18.37 11.02
CA SER A 17 -13.91 -16.91 10.95
C SER A 17 -12.42 -16.58 10.87
N ALA A 18 -11.94 -16.13 9.72
CA ALA A 18 -10.62 -15.53 9.62
C ALA A 18 -10.62 -14.36 10.58
N GLN A 19 -9.87 -14.50 11.67
CA GLN A 19 -9.70 -13.45 12.67
C GLN A 19 -8.94 -12.33 11.97
N SER A 20 -9.64 -11.29 11.55
CA SER A 20 -8.99 -10.09 11.00
C SER A 20 -8.09 -9.52 12.09
N ASN A 21 -6.80 -9.32 11.78
CA ASN A 21 -5.90 -8.64 12.70
C ASN A 21 -6.51 -7.29 13.10
N PRO A 22 -6.36 -6.88 14.37
CA PRO A 22 -6.88 -5.59 14.82
C PRO A 22 -6.18 -4.48 14.01
N ARG A 23 -6.91 -3.42 13.70
CA ARG A 23 -6.33 -2.20 13.12
C ARG A 23 -5.90 -1.24 14.24
N ALA A 24 -5.06 -0.29 13.92
CA ALA A 24 -4.45 0.60 14.90
C ALA A 24 -5.47 1.36 15.77
N ARG A 25 -6.61 1.79 15.20
CA ARG A 25 -7.71 2.41 15.97
C ARG A 25 -8.30 1.46 17.01
N ALA A 26 -8.41 0.17 16.71
CA ALA A 26 -8.91 -0.83 17.66
C ALA A 26 -7.96 -1.07 18.83
N LEU A 27 -6.66 -0.74 18.67
CA LEU A 27 -5.65 -0.75 19.75
C LEU A 27 -5.61 0.55 20.53
N GLY A 28 -6.48 1.52 20.24
CA GLY A 28 -6.56 2.79 20.95
C GLY A 28 -5.61 3.86 20.40
N VAL A 29 -5.06 3.69 19.20
CA VAL A 29 -4.26 4.76 18.55
C VAL A 29 -5.22 5.85 18.05
N PRO A 30 -5.10 7.11 18.51
CA PRO A 30 -5.96 8.19 18.11
C PRO A 30 -5.43 8.83 16.82
N PHE A 31 -6.17 8.66 15.73
CA PHE A 31 -5.89 9.36 14.50
C PHE A 31 -6.91 10.46 14.26
N ASP A 32 -6.45 11.59 13.75
CA ASP A 32 -7.28 12.72 13.35
C ASP A 32 -8.15 12.39 12.12
N GLY A 33 -9.25 13.08 11.96
CA GLY A 33 -10.15 12.99 10.82
C GLY A 33 -11.10 11.78 10.86
N ALA A 34 -12.21 11.91 10.14
CA ALA A 34 -13.21 10.85 10.01
C ALA A 34 -12.80 9.86 8.92
N SER A 35 -12.67 8.58 9.27
CA SER A 35 -12.45 7.53 8.27
C SER A 35 -13.73 7.19 7.51
N GLY A 36 -13.59 6.66 6.29
CA GLY A 36 -14.67 6.03 5.56
C GLY A 36 -15.09 4.69 6.18
N PRO A 37 -16.13 4.05 5.64
CA PRO A 37 -16.69 2.81 6.21
C PRO A 37 -15.71 1.64 6.28
N LEU A 38 -14.77 1.56 5.35
CA LEU A 38 -13.74 0.52 5.29
C LEU A 38 -12.41 0.99 5.88
N ASP A 39 -12.26 2.32 6.06
CA ASP A 39 -10.99 2.96 6.37
C ASP A 39 -9.87 2.47 5.45
N ALA A 40 -10.13 2.47 4.15
CA ALA A 40 -9.27 1.91 3.12
C ALA A 40 -9.30 2.74 1.84
N ILE A 41 -8.29 2.57 0.96
CA ILE A 41 -8.24 3.24 -0.35
C ILE A 41 -9.51 2.95 -1.18
N THR A 42 -10.14 1.82 -0.97
CA THR A 42 -11.37 1.39 -1.63
C THR A 42 -12.63 2.11 -1.17
N ASP A 43 -12.56 2.97 -0.15
CA ASP A 43 -13.64 3.93 0.15
C ASP A 43 -13.79 4.98 -0.95
N VAL A 44 -12.74 5.22 -1.73
CA VAL A 44 -12.84 6.02 -2.96
C VAL A 44 -13.57 5.19 -4.01
N LYS A 45 -14.76 5.64 -4.37
CA LYS A 45 -15.67 4.91 -5.25
C LYS A 45 -15.01 4.52 -6.58
N GLY A 46 -15.06 3.24 -6.89
CA GLY A 46 -14.51 2.64 -8.11
C GLY A 46 -13.13 2.06 -7.94
N VAL A 47 -12.41 2.39 -6.88
CA VAL A 47 -11.08 1.80 -6.63
C VAL A 47 -11.23 0.32 -6.26
N GLU A 48 -10.44 -0.52 -6.92
CA GLU A 48 -10.33 -1.95 -6.63
C GLU A 48 -8.86 -2.29 -6.34
N VAL A 49 -8.64 -3.20 -5.39
CA VAL A 49 -7.32 -3.71 -5.00
C VAL A 49 -7.29 -5.22 -5.12
N GLY A 50 -6.20 -5.74 -5.64
CA GLY A 50 -5.92 -7.17 -5.69
C GLY A 50 -4.46 -7.45 -5.35
N ASP A 51 -4.19 -8.64 -4.85
CA ASP A 51 -2.84 -9.03 -4.47
C ASP A 51 -2.55 -10.50 -4.77
N THR A 52 -1.27 -10.81 -4.85
CA THR A 52 -0.75 -12.18 -4.85
C THR A 52 0.45 -12.26 -3.93
N THR A 53 0.35 -13.11 -2.93
CA THR A 53 1.37 -13.30 -1.89
C THR A 53 2.15 -14.59 -2.13
N LEU A 54 3.48 -14.51 -2.13
CA LEU A 54 4.39 -15.64 -2.34
C LEU A 54 5.21 -15.91 -1.09
N ILE A 55 4.88 -16.98 -0.37
CA ILE A 55 5.59 -17.46 0.83
C ILE A 55 5.93 -18.92 0.62
N ARG A 56 7.24 -19.24 0.44
CA ARG A 56 7.73 -20.60 0.17
C ARG A 56 9.12 -20.81 0.73
N GLY A 57 9.42 -22.04 1.17
CA GLY A 57 10.74 -22.47 1.60
C GLY A 57 11.19 -21.85 2.93
N GLU A 58 12.23 -22.43 3.50
CA GLU A 58 12.86 -22.05 4.77
C GLU A 58 14.37 -22.33 4.70
N GLY A 59 15.14 -21.79 5.66
CA GLY A 59 16.55 -22.08 5.83
C GLY A 59 17.48 -21.13 5.08
N LYS A 60 18.59 -21.66 4.57
CA LYS A 60 19.63 -20.86 3.91
C LYS A 60 19.19 -20.33 2.56
N LEU A 61 19.70 -19.14 2.22
CA LEU A 61 19.53 -18.57 0.88
C LEU A 61 20.18 -19.47 -0.17
N ILE A 62 19.37 -19.92 -1.13
CA ILE A 62 19.81 -20.55 -2.36
C ILE A 62 19.14 -19.82 -3.51
N VAL A 63 19.89 -19.00 -4.24
CA VAL A 63 19.36 -18.18 -5.33
C VAL A 63 18.61 -19.02 -6.34
N GLY A 64 17.37 -18.62 -6.65
CA GLY A 64 16.44 -19.34 -7.51
C GLY A 64 15.62 -20.43 -6.82
N GLN A 65 15.90 -20.73 -5.55
CA GLN A 65 15.13 -21.71 -4.76
C GLN A 65 14.41 -21.07 -3.55
N GLY A 66 14.95 -20.00 -3.01
CA GLY A 66 14.37 -19.28 -1.87
C GLY A 66 15.23 -19.31 -0.61
N PRO A 67 14.66 -19.02 0.56
CA PRO A 67 13.24 -18.74 0.88
C PRO A 67 12.62 -17.56 0.13
N VAL A 68 11.32 -17.67 -0.20
CA VAL A 68 10.57 -16.65 -0.95
C VAL A 68 9.61 -15.92 0.01
N ARG A 69 9.70 -14.60 0.05
CA ARG A 69 8.86 -13.70 0.87
C ARG A 69 8.57 -12.42 0.07
N THR A 70 7.71 -12.53 -0.95
CA THR A 70 7.45 -11.45 -1.91
C THR A 70 6.03 -11.51 -2.45
N GLY A 71 5.69 -10.67 -3.43
CA GLY A 71 4.40 -10.68 -4.10
C GLY A 71 4.16 -9.45 -4.95
N VAL A 72 2.90 -9.26 -5.31
CA VAL A 72 2.43 -8.13 -6.13
C VAL A 72 1.11 -7.62 -5.58
N THR A 73 1.00 -6.30 -5.43
CA THR A 73 -0.25 -5.59 -5.10
C THR A 73 -0.63 -4.72 -6.29
N VAL A 74 -1.90 -4.74 -6.70
CA VAL A 74 -2.41 -3.93 -7.81
C VAL A 74 -3.59 -3.08 -7.38
N ILE A 75 -3.68 -1.87 -7.96
CA ILE A 75 -4.73 -0.89 -7.69
C ILE A 75 -5.32 -0.46 -9.03
N PHE A 76 -6.61 -0.70 -9.24
CA PHE A 76 -7.34 -0.15 -10.38
C PHE A 76 -8.05 1.13 -9.95
N PRO A 77 -7.78 2.27 -10.60
CA PRO A 77 -8.38 3.56 -10.21
C PRO A 77 -9.91 3.61 -10.34
N ARG A 78 -10.46 2.93 -11.34
CA ARG A 78 -11.91 2.89 -11.62
C ARG A 78 -12.45 1.47 -11.75
N GLY A 79 -11.77 0.50 -11.15
CA GLY A 79 -12.11 -0.90 -11.25
C GLY A 79 -11.59 -1.58 -12.50
N ARG A 80 -11.50 -2.89 -12.43
CA ARG A 80 -10.93 -3.74 -13.48
C ARG A 80 -11.70 -3.66 -14.80
N ALA A 81 -13.01 -3.45 -14.74
CA ALA A 81 -13.86 -3.40 -15.94
C ALA A 81 -13.72 -2.06 -16.69
N ASP A 82 -13.31 -1.00 -16.01
CA ASP A 82 -13.20 0.35 -16.58
C ASP A 82 -11.76 0.62 -17.02
N GLY A 83 -11.58 0.91 -18.31
CA GLY A 83 -10.27 1.21 -18.89
C GLY A 83 -10.04 2.71 -19.11
N GLU A 84 -10.95 3.57 -18.66
CA GLU A 84 -10.83 5.01 -18.86
C GLU A 84 -9.69 5.59 -18.01
N PRO A 85 -8.78 6.39 -18.59
CA PRO A 85 -7.71 7.06 -17.87
C PRO A 85 -8.24 7.99 -16.77
N VAL A 86 -7.43 8.22 -15.74
CA VAL A 86 -7.72 9.14 -14.66
C VAL A 86 -6.65 10.23 -14.58
N TYR A 87 -7.01 11.45 -14.18
CA TYR A 87 -6.01 12.46 -13.87
C TYR A 87 -5.12 11.97 -12.73
N ALA A 88 -3.81 12.19 -12.87
CA ALA A 88 -2.81 11.80 -11.89
C ALA A 88 -1.67 12.81 -11.78
N GLY A 89 -0.92 12.68 -10.70
CA GLY A 89 0.33 13.40 -10.47
C GLY A 89 1.21 12.60 -9.53
N TRP A 90 2.51 12.69 -9.68
CA TRP A 90 3.47 11.95 -8.89
C TRP A 90 4.50 12.86 -8.24
N PHE A 91 5.21 12.33 -7.23
CA PHE A 91 6.25 13.06 -6.54
C PHE A 91 7.31 12.09 -6.00
N SER A 92 8.57 12.31 -6.35
CA SER A 92 9.70 11.62 -5.74
C SER A 92 10.23 12.48 -4.59
N GLN A 93 10.10 11.97 -3.36
CA GLN A 93 10.69 12.59 -2.17
C GLN A 93 12.20 12.37 -2.17
N ASN A 94 12.63 11.15 -2.48
CA ASN A 94 13.99 10.79 -2.85
C ASN A 94 13.96 9.58 -3.79
N GLY A 95 15.03 9.40 -4.56
CA GLY A 95 15.00 8.66 -5.82
C GLY A 95 15.81 7.37 -5.82
N ASN A 96 16.16 6.78 -4.67
CA ASN A 96 16.79 5.45 -4.66
C ASN A 96 15.72 4.35 -4.74
N GLY A 97 14.92 4.39 -5.80
CA GLY A 97 13.81 3.49 -6.08
C GLY A 97 13.29 3.69 -7.48
N GLU A 98 12.35 2.86 -7.89
CA GLU A 98 11.79 2.89 -9.24
C GLU A 98 10.26 2.99 -9.22
N MET A 99 9.74 3.83 -10.13
CA MET A 99 8.33 3.88 -10.52
C MET A 99 8.25 4.11 -12.01
N THR A 100 7.89 3.08 -12.76
CA THR A 100 7.76 3.16 -14.22
C THR A 100 6.57 4.02 -14.65
N GLY A 101 6.52 4.46 -15.91
CA GLY A 101 5.38 5.19 -16.47
C GLY A 101 5.22 6.63 -15.98
N THR A 102 6.01 7.08 -15.02
CA THR A 102 5.92 8.42 -14.43
C THR A 102 6.22 9.56 -15.40
N THR A 103 7.06 9.32 -16.40
CA THR A 103 7.32 10.29 -17.47
C THR A 103 6.07 10.62 -18.26
N TRP A 104 5.23 9.61 -18.55
CA TRP A 104 3.96 9.83 -19.25
C TRP A 104 2.91 10.46 -18.34
N VAL A 105 2.85 10.06 -17.05
CA VAL A 105 2.00 10.74 -16.07
C VAL A 105 2.35 12.23 -15.94
N GLU A 106 3.65 12.57 -15.95
CA GLU A 106 4.09 13.98 -15.88
C GLU A 106 3.72 14.76 -17.15
N GLU A 107 3.88 14.18 -18.32
CA GLU A 107 3.65 14.83 -19.61
C GLU A 107 2.16 14.96 -19.92
N SER A 108 1.40 13.86 -19.78
CA SER A 108 -0.01 13.82 -20.15
C SER A 108 -0.96 14.28 -19.04
N GLY A 109 -0.56 14.15 -17.79
CA GLY A 109 -1.42 14.31 -16.62
C GLY A 109 -2.36 13.13 -16.38
N PHE A 110 -2.21 12.01 -17.10
CA PHE A 110 -3.07 10.84 -16.99
C PHE A 110 -2.32 9.60 -16.50
N LEU A 111 -3.01 8.83 -15.69
CA LEU A 111 -2.68 7.44 -15.35
C LEU A 111 -3.58 6.54 -16.18
N GLU A 112 -2.97 5.65 -16.96
CA GLU A 112 -3.64 4.69 -17.84
C GLU A 112 -3.47 3.26 -17.29
N GLY A 113 -4.59 2.63 -16.92
CA GLY A 113 -4.60 1.26 -16.39
C GLY A 113 -4.28 1.18 -14.88
N PRO A 114 -3.90 -0.02 -14.40
CA PRO A 114 -3.62 -0.24 -12.99
C PRO A 114 -2.24 0.28 -12.58
N VAL A 115 -2.10 0.59 -11.29
CA VAL A 115 -0.81 0.74 -10.59
C VAL A 115 -0.47 -0.60 -9.97
N ALA A 116 0.80 -1.03 -10.06
CA ALA A 116 1.28 -2.19 -9.32
C ALA A 116 2.45 -1.84 -8.42
N ILE A 117 2.59 -2.58 -7.32
CA ILE A 117 3.70 -2.46 -6.38
C ILE A 117 4.24 -3.87 -6.12
N THR A 118 5.57 -4.03 -6.14
CA THR A 118 6.24 -5.32 -5.96
C THR A 118 7.62 -5.13 -5.32
N ASN A 119 8.55 -6.09 -5.51
CA ASN A 119 9.94 -5.93 -5.10
C ASN A 119 10.80 -5.32 -6.23
N THR A 120 11.98 -4.83 -5.85
CA THR A 120 12.91 -4.11 -6.74
C THR A 120 13.24 -4.86 -8.04
N HIS A 121 13.50 -6.17 -7.96
CA HIS A 121 13.93 -6.93 -9.14
C HIS A 121 12.77 -7.44 -10.00
N SER A 122 11.53 -7.31 -9.52
CA SER A 122 10.35 -7.79 -10.26
C SER A 122 9.65 -6.71 -11.08
N VAL A 123 10.07 -5.44 -10.98
CA VAL A 123 9.43 -4.30 -11.68
C VAL A 123 9.27 -4.55 -13.18
N GLY A 124 10.34 -4.99 -13.86
CA GLY A 124 10.33 -5.24 -15.31
C GLY A 124 9.31 -6.31 -15.69
N LEU A 125 9.32 -7.45 -14.99
CA LEU A 125 8.38 -8.55 -15.23
C LEU A 125 6.93 -8.15 -14.98
N VAL A 126 6.68 -7.44 -13.87
CA VAL A 126 5.32 -6.98 -13.52
C VAL A 126 4.81 -6.00 -14.57
N ARG A 127 5.65 -5.06 -15.04
CA ARG A 127 5.31 -4.13 -16.12
C ARG A 127 4.93 -4.87 -17.40
N ASP A 128 5.76 -5.79 -17.86
CA ASP A 128 5.51 -6.55 -19.08
C ASP A 128 4.27 -7.43 -18.95
N SER A 129 4.03 -8.00 -17.77
CA SER A 129 2.85 -8.80 -17.48
C SER A 129 1.57 -7.97 -17.50
N ILE A 130 1.58 -6.73 -17.02
CA ILE A 130 0.41 -5.82 -17.12
C ILE A 130 0.10 -5.55 -18.59
N ILE A 131 1.10 -5.27 -19.44
CA ILE A 131 0.90 -5.06 -20.87
C ILE A 131 0.29 -6.32 -21.50
N ALA A 132 0.82 -7.49 -21.20
CA ALA A 132 0.29 -8.76 -21.70
C ALA A 132 -1.16 -8.98 -21.26
N TRP A 133 -1.49 -8.69 -20.00
CA TRP A 133 -2.85 -8.78 -19.49
C TRP A 133 -3.82 -7.84 -20.21
N LEU A 134 -3.41 -6.60 -20.45
CA LEU A 134 -4.21 -5.62 -21.21
C LEU A 134 -4.49 -6.10 -22.64
N VAL A 135 -3.48 -6.69 -23.30
CA VAL A 135 -3.63 -7.28 -24.65
C VAL A 135 -4.59 -8.48 -24.62
N GLU A 136 -4.40 -9.43 -23.70
CA GLU A 136 -5.21 -10.64 -23.59
C GLU A 136 -6.69 -10.33 -23.22
N ASN A 137 -6.93 -9.22 -22.51
CA ASN A 137 -8.28 -8.78 -22.15
C ASN A 137 -8.91 -7.80 -23.18
N GLY A 138 -8.33 -7.70 -24.37
CA GLY A 138 -8.89 -6.92 -25.47
C GLY A 138 -8.94 -5.41 -25.22
N ARG A 139 -8.07 -4.89 -24.37
CA ARG A 139 -8.01 -3.45 -24.07
C ARG A 139 -7.45 -2.65 -25.26
N PHE A 140 -6.79 -3.32 -26.18
CA PHE A 140 -6.24 -2.75 -27.39
C PHE A 140 -6.91 -3.36 -28.63
N THR A 141 -7.56 -2.53 -29.41
CA THR A 141 -8.24 -2.95 -30.67
C THR A 141 -7.35 -2.86 -31.90
N GLN A 142 -6.19 -2.21 -31.78
CA GLN A 142 -5.16 -2.08 -32.82
C GLN A 142 -3.79 -2.38 -32.19
N GLN A 143 -2.77 -1.56 -32.46
CA GLN A 143 -1.44 -1.67 -31.85
C GLN A 143 -1.08 -0.40 -31.02
N PRO A 144 -1.93 0.06 -30.09
CA PRO A 144 -1.56 1.10 -29.18
C PRO A 144 -0.51 0.59 -28.19
N TRP A 145 0.23 1.49 -27.62
CA TRP A 145 1.19 1.20 -26.53
C TRP A 145 0.52 1.35 -25.17
N SER A 146 1.17 0.83 -24.13
CA SER A 146 0.84 1.11 -22.73
C SER A 146 2.13 1.35 -21.96
N LEU A 147 2.07 2.28 -21.01
CA LEU A 147 3.17 2.64 -20.12
C LEU A 147 2.72 2.44 -18.66
N PRO A 148 2.57 1.19 -18.19
CA PRO A 148 2.07 0.91 -16.85
C PRO A 148 2.94 1.53 -15.75
N VAL A 149 2.29 1.95 -14.67
CA VAL A 149 2.96 2.39 -13.45
C VAL A 149 3.20 1.18 -12.56
N VAL A 150 4.48 0.84 -12.38
CA VAL A 150 4.94 -0.21 -11.46
C VAL A 150 6.00 0.36 -10.55
N ALA A 151 5.79 0.25 -9.25
CA ALA A 151 6.70 0.74 -8.21
C ALA A 151 7.22 -0.42 -7.35
N GLU A 152 8.22 -0.14 -6.51
CA GLU A 152 8.87 -1.17 -5.74
C GLU A 152 9.38 -0.70 -4.38
N THR A 153 9.60 -1.68 -3.49
CA THR A 153 10.47 -1.57 -2.33
C THR A 153 11.29 -2.84 -2.16
N TRP A 154 12.48 -2.74 -1.56
CA TRP A 154 13.43 -3.85 -1.43
C TRP A 154 13.03 -4.85 -0.33
N ASP A 155 12.91 -6.13 -0.68
CA ASP A 155 12.54 -7.22 0.24
C ASP A 155 13.69 -8.20 0.55
N GLY A 156 14.88 -7.96 0.03
CA GLY A 156 16.00 -8.91 0.06
C GLY A 156 16.54 -9.27 1.44
N TYR A 157 16.04 -8.68 2.53
CA TYR A 157 16.39 -9.14 3.88
C TYR A 157 15.69 -10.46 4.26
N LEU A 158 14.47 -10.66 3.75
CA LEU A 158 13.67 -11.86 4.03
C LEU A 158 13.48 -12.75 2.80
N ASN A 159 13.68 -12.20 1.60
CA ASN A 159 13.38 -12.83 0.33
C ASN A 159 14.63 -13.13 -0.48
N ASP A 160 14.65 -14.25 -1.20
CA ASP A 160 15.57 -14.50 -2.31
C ASP A 160 15.23 -13.59 -3.50
N ILE A 161 15.60 -12.31 -3.39
CA ILE A 161 15.26 -11.29 -4.39
C ILE A 161 15.93 -11.56 -5.76
N ASN A 162 17.12 -12.19 -5.76
CA ASN A 162 17.85 -12.54 -6.96
C ASN A 162 17.32 -13.81 -7.67
N GLY A 163 16.37 -14.50 -7.04
CA GLY A 163 15.74 -15.69 -7.60
C GLY A 163 14.61 -15.39 -8.59
N PHE A 164 14.18 -14.13 -8.74
CA PHE A 164 13.13 -13.68 -9.68
C PHE A 164 11.84 -14.50 -9.57
N HIS A 165 11.34 -14.64 -8.34
CA HIS A 165 10.26 -15.57 -8.01
C HIS A 165 8.87 -15.12 -8.44
N VAL A 166 8.65 -13.82 -8.66
CA VAL A 166 7.40 -13.30 -9.22
C VAL A 166 7.30 -13.72 -10.69
N GLN A 167 6.18 -14.29 -11.09
CA GLN A 167 5.93 -14.78 -12.44
C GLN A 167 4.71 -14.09 -13.05
N LYS A 168 4.56 -14.15 -14.39
CA LYS A 168 3.40 -13.60 -15.13
C LYS A 168 2.06 -14.07 -14.53
N ALA A 169 1.97 -15.34 -14.14
CA ALA A 169 0.76 -15.90 -13.52
C ALA A 169 0.38 -15.22 -12.19
N ASP A 170 1.38 -14.84 -11.39
CA ASP A 170 1.16 -14.16 -10.11
C ASP A 170 0.60 -12.75 -10.34
N VAL A 171 1.14 -12.03 -11.32
CA VAL A 171 0.64 -10.71 -11.72
C VAL A 171 -0.79 -10.80 -12.24
N PHE A 172 -1.08 -11.79 -13.10
CA PHE A 172 -2.42 -12.05 -13.63
C PHE A 172 -3.40 -12.40 -12.50
N SER A 173 -2.96 -13.18 -11.52
CA SER A 173 -3.76 -13.49 -10.33
C SER A 173 -4.14 -12.20 -9.57
N ALA A 174 -3.17 -11.33 -9.26
CA ALA A 174 -3.42 -10.06 -8.60
C ALA A 174 -4.39 -9.18 -9.40
N LEU A 175 -4.19 -9.05 -10.72
CA LEU A 175 -5.07 -8.27 -11.60
C LEU A 175 -6.49 -8.85 -11.66
N ASN A 176 -6.64 -10.18 -11.72
CA ASN A 176 -7.93 -10.84 -11.86
C ASN A 176 -8.73 -10.93 -10.56
N THR A 177 -8.07 -10.88 -9.40
CA THR A 177 -8.70 -10.93 -8.08
C THR A 177 -9.02 -9.55 -7.51
N ALA A 178 -8.60 -8.48 -8.18
CA ALA A 178 -8.89 -7.10 -7.77
C ALA A 178 -10.40 -6.88 -7.62
N LYS A 179 -10.78 -6.28 -6.48
CA LYS A 179 -12.17 -6.06 -6.08
C LYS A 179 -12.30 -4.85 -5.15
N PRO A 180 -13.51 -4.25 -5.06
CA PRO A 180 -13.83 -3.28 -4.02
C PRO A 180 -13.98 -3.98 -2.65
N GLY A 181 -14.10 -3.22 -1.58
CA GLY A 181 -14.30 -3.75 -0.24
C GLY A 181 -13.03 -3.72 0.62
N PRO A 182 -12.97 -4.48 1.71
CA PRO A 182 -11.82 -4.51 2.60
C PRO A 182 -10.53 -4.90 1.87
N VAL A 183 -9.46 -4.17 2.13
CA VAL A 183 -8.13 -4.43 1.56
C VAL A 183 -7.32 -5.26 2.56
N PRO A 184 -6.68 -6.35 2.15
CA PRO A 184 -5.73 -7.07 2.99
C PRO A 184 -4.53 -6.19 3.37
N GLU A 185 -4.04 -6.34 4.61
CA GLU A 185 -2.93 -5.54 5.16
C GLU A 185 -1.85 -6.44 5.78
N GLY A 186 -0.65 -5.89 5.97
CA GLY A 186 0.49 -6.60 6.56
C GLY A 186 1.29 -7.41 5.55
N ASN A 187 1.54 -8.69 5.85
CA ASN A 187 2.40 -9.58 5.05
C ASN A 187 1.71 -10.07 3.77
N VAL A 188 1.17 -9.20 2.96
CA VAL A 188 0.40 -9.53 1.76
C VAL A 188 0.96 -8.83 0.53
N GLY A 189 0.71 -9.41 -0.64
CA GLY A 189 1.08 -8.81 -1.91
C GLY A 189 2.56 -8.41 -1.96
N GLY A 190 2.83 -7.25 -2.54
CA GLY A 190 4.15 -6.63 -2.56
C GLY A 190 4.72 -6.36 -1.16
N GLY A 191 3.87 -6.15 -0.16
CA GLY A 191 4.25 -5.92 1.24
C GLY A 191 4.81 -7.13 2.00
N THR A 192 4.77 -8.32 1.40
CA THR A 192 5.09 -9.60 2.08
C THR A 192 6.46 -9.60 2.77
N GLY A 193 7.53 -9.17 2.12
CA GLY A 193 8.91 -9.22 2.65
C GLY A 193 9.38 -7.93 3.32
N MET A 194 8.53 -6.94 3.52
CA MET A 194 8.92 -5.58 3.92
C MET A 194 9.23 -5.43 5.40
N VAL A 195 10.14 -4.50 5.71
CA VAL A 195 10.60 -4.16 7.07
C VAL A 195 10.37 -2.66 7.29
N CYS A 196 9.58 -2.29 8.30
CA CYS A 196 9.24 -0.90 8.57
C CYS A 196 9.61 -0.52 10.01
N TYR A 197 10.48 0.47 10.17
CA TYR A 197 11.04 0.87 11.47
C TYR A 197 11.63 -0.30 12.28
N GLY A 198 12.25 -1.29 11.59
CA GLY A 198 12.80 -2.49 12.21
C GLY A 198 11.75 -3.45 12.80
N PHE A 199 10.46 -3.20 12.61
CA PHE A 199 9.36 -4.15 12.77
C PHE A 199 8.99 -4.74 11.41
N LYS A 200 8.17 -5.79 11.40
CA LYS A 200 7.58 -6.27 10.15
C LYS A 200 6.71 -5.17 9.55
N GLY A 201 7.03 -4.79 8.32
CA GLY A 201 6.26 -3.88 7.49
C GLY A 201 5.25 -4.61 6.61
N GLY A 202 4.79 -3.97 5.56
CA GLY A 202 3.84 -4.59 4.63
C GLY A 202 2.97 -3.58 3.91
N ASP A 203 1.87 -4.06 3.36
CA ASP A 203 0.84 -3.21 2.79
C ASP A 203 -0.08 -2.70 3.90
N GLY A 204 -0.50 -1.45 3.78
CA GLY A 204 -1.45 -0.83 4.70
C GLY A 204 -2.31 0.21 4.02
N THR A 205 -3.48 0.48 4.58
CA THR A 205 -4.43 1.40 3.97
C THR A 205 -5.19 2.20 5.01
N ALA A 206 -5.70 3.37 4.60
CA ALA A 206 -6.62 4.19 5.39
C ALA A 206 -7.39 5.15 4.49
N SER A 207 -8.42 5.77 5.01
CA SER A 207 -9.19 6.79 4.31
C SER A 207 -9.61 7.94 5.20
N ARG A 208 -9.99 9.06 4.57
CA ARG A 208 -10.64 10.21 5.21
C ARG A 208 -11.81 10.68 4.38
N VAL A 209 -12.93 10.94 5.04
CA VAL A 209 -14.10 11.56 4.44
C VAL A 209 -14.20 12.99 4.95
N LEU A 210 -14.16 13.93 4.04
CA LEU A 210 -14.28 15.34 4.37
C LEU A 210 -15.74 15.69 4.75
N PRO A 211 -15.97 16.63 5.66
CA PRO A 211 -17.31 17.11 5.95
C PRO A 211 -17.93 17.81 4.71
N ALA A 212 -19.26 17.88 4.68
CA ALA A 212 -20.00 18.38 3.53
C ALA A 212 -19.65 19.84 3.14
N ASP A 213 -19.37 20.70 4.12
CA ASP A 213 -18.92 22.09 3.93
C ASP A 213 -17.53 22.20 3.32
N ALA A 214 -16.68 21.15 3.49
CA ALA A 214 -15.40 20.99 2.82
C ALA A 214 -15.49 20.21 1.49
N GLY A 215 -16.71 19.88 1.04
CA GLY A 215 -17.00 19.26 -0.25
C GLY A 215 -17.41 17.79 -0.18
N GLY A 216 -17.35 17.13 0.99
CA GLY A 216 -17.79 15.75 1.20
C GLY A 216 -16.92 14.71 0.48
N TYR A 217 -15.72 15.08 0.02
CA TYR A 217 -14.84 14.21 -0.74
C TYR A 217 -14.18 13.16 0.13
N THR A 218 -13.81 12.03 -0.51
CA THR A 218 -13.05 10.95 0.10
C THR A 218 -11.60 11.00 -0.40
N VAL A 219 -10.65 10.84 0.53
CA VAL A 219 -9.24 10.57 0.24
C VAL A 219 -8.90 9.20 0.80
N GLY A 220 -8.41 8.29 -0.03
CA GLY A 220 -7.94 6.97 0.35
C GLY A 220 -6.45 6.81 0.06
N VAL A 221 -5.74 6.09 0.93
CA VAL A 221 -4.30 5.85 0.81
C VAL A 221 -4.02 4.37 0.92
N LEU A 222 -3.12 3.87 0.06
CA LEU A 222 -2.47 2.57 0.20
C LEU A 222 -0.96 2.77 0.20
N VAL A 223 -0.28 2.10 1.12
CA VAL A 223 1.18 2.13 1.23
C VAL A 223 1.77 0.73 1.13
N GLN A 224 2.94 0.59 0.51
CA GLN A 224 3.85 -0.53 0.72
C GLN A 224 5.00 -0.01 1.59
N CYS A 225 4.96 -0.40 2.87
CA CYS A 225 5.80 0.19 3.92
C CYS A 225 7.06 -0.63 4.19
N ASN A 226 8.21 -0.09 3.77
CA ASN A 226 9.54 -0.66 3.98
C ASN A 226 10.52 0.47 4.33
N CYS A 227 10.28 1.21 5.41
CA CYS A 227 11.00 2.45 5.67
C CYS A 227 11.38 2.66 7.13
N GLY A 228 12.29 3.60 7.36
CA GLY A 228 12.63 4.13 8.66
C GLY A 228 13.46 3.21 9.56
N ARG A 229 14.00 3.78 10.62
CA ARG A 229 14.81 3.10 11.64
C ARG A 229 14.05 3.05 12.97
N ARG A 230 14.26 1.99 13.75
CA ARG A 230 13.55 1.75 15.02
C ARG A 230 13.48 2.97 15.93
N PRO A 231 14.56 3.70 16.24
CA PRO A 231 14.50 4.84 17.16
C PRO A 231 13.69 6.02 16.63
N GLN A 232 13.42 6.07 15.33
CA GLN A 232 12.66 7.16 14.69
C GLN A 232 11.15 7.00 14.87
N LEU A 233 10.66 5.73 15.01
CA LEU A 233 9.22 5.46 14.99
C LEU A 233 8.46 6.26 16.02
N THR A 234 7.53 7.06 15.51
CA THR A 234 6.54 7.81 16.28
C THR A 234 5.14 7.40 15.81
N ILE A 235 4.24 7.12 16.71
CA ILE A 235 2.84 6.79 16.42
C ILE A 235 1.96 7.75 17.20
N ALA A 236 1.13 8.53 16.52
CA ALA A 236 0.28 9.57 17.11
C ALA A 236 1.06 10.48 18.11
N GLY A 237 2.29 10.86 17.76
CA GLY A 237 3.17 11.70 18.58
C GLY A 237 3.92 10.96 19.70
N VAL A 238 3.66 9.67 19.95
CA VAL A 238 4.34 8.87 20.97
C VAL A 238 5.58 8.20 20.36
N PRO A 239 6.80 8.34 20.96
CA PRO A 239 8.05 7.79 20.40
C PRO A 239 8.17 6.29 20.63
N ILE A 240 7.30 5.51 20.02
CA ILE A 240 7.14 4.05 20.19
C ILE A 240 8.46 3.31 19.93
N GLY A 241 9.24 3.73 18.92
CA GLY A 241 10.51 3.10 18.60
C GLY A 241 11.57 3.18 19.70
N LYS A 242 11.44 4.15 20.62
CA LYS A 242 12.29 4.27 21.81
C LYS A 242 11.73 3.49 23.01
N LEU A 243 10.41 3.33 23.08
CA LEU A 243 9.72 2.61 24.15
C LEU A 243 9.73 1.10 23.93
N ILE A 244 9.77 0.66 22.69
CA ILE A 244 9.83 -0.75 22.29
C ILE A 244 11.15 -0.98 21.56
N PRO A 245 12.26 -1.25 22.26
CA PRO A 245 13.56 -1.44 21.64
C PRO A 245 13.58 -2.70 20.75
N ALA A 246 14.53 -2.75 19.81
CA ALA A 246 14.73 -3.92 19.00
C ALA A 246 15.15 -5.14 19.87
N ALA A 247 14.62 -6.33 19.52
CA ALA A 247 15.12 -7.57 20.13
C ALA A 247 16.61 -7.75 19.79
N PRO A 248 17.42 -8.40 20.66
CA PRO A 248 18.85 -8.56 20.43
C PRO A 248 19.19 -9.19 19.07
N ALA A 249 18.37 -10.14 18.58
CA ALA A 249 18.52 -10.74 17.26
C ALA A 249 18.31 -9.73 16.10
N ASN A 250 17.51 -8.69 16.31
CA ASN A 250 17.25 -7.64 15.33
C ASN A 250 18.15 -6.41 15.53
N ALA A 251 18.83 -6.32 16.69
CA ALA A 251 19.81 -5.27 16.95
C ALA A 251 21.06 -5.40 16.04
N MET A 252 21.32 -6.58 15.48
CA MET A 252 22.35 -6.78 14.45
C MET A 252 22.02 -6.09 13.12
N LEU A 253 20.75 -5.78 12.83
CA LEU A 253 20.36 -4.98 11.66
C LEU A 253 20.79 -3.51 11.74
N GLU A 254 20.88 -2.95 12.94
CA GLU A 254 21.24 -1.55 13.13
C GLU A 254 22.73 -1.23 12.91
N PRO A 255 23.70 -2.12 13.29
CA PRO A 255 25.13 -1.87 13.08
C PRO A 255 25.62 -2.12 11.66
N GLU A 256 25.04 -3.09 10.94
CA GLU A 256 25.48 -3.44 9.58
C GLU A 256 24.92 -2.47 8.53
N TRP A 257 23.74 -1.93 8.78
CA TRP A 257 23.10 -0.94 7.93
C TRP A 257 23.30 0.48 8.50
N LYS A 258 24.51 1.01 8.33
CA LYS A 258 24.86 2.38 8.73
C LYS A 258 24.14 3.48 7.94
N GLY A 259 23.31 3.11 6.95
CA GLY A 259 22.49 4.01 6.15
C GLY A 259 21.03 4.03 6.56
N ASP A 260 20.31 5.05 6.18
CA ASP A 260 18.84 5.10 6.20
C ASP A 260 18.33 4.20 5.07
N VAL A 261 18.16 2.92 5.37
CA VAL A 261 17.76 1.90 4.40
C VAL A 261 16.27 1.73 4.49
N GLY A 262 15.64 1.82 3.36
CA GLY A 262 14.21 1.58 3.26
C GLY A 262 13.60 2.45 2.18
N SER A 263 12.41 2.09 1.76
CA SER A 263 11.62 2.81 0.76
C SER A 263 10.16 2.75 1.13
N ILE A 264 9.36 3.66 0.65
CA ILE A 264 7.92 3.56 0.77
C ILE A 264 7.26 4.01 -0.52
N ILE A 265 6.34 3.20 -0.99
CA ILE A 265 5.43 3.60 -2.05
C ILE A 265 4.10 4.01 -1.42
N ILE A 266 3.62 5.20 -1.80
CA ILE A 266 2.34 5.72 -1.32
C ILE A 266 1.47 6.07 -2.52
N VAL A 267 0.30 5.43 -2.59
CA VAL A 267 -0.72 5.71 -3.60
C VAL A 267 -1.91 6.38 -2.93
N VAL A 268 -2.26 7.57 -3.42
CA VAL A 268 -3.36 8.40 -2.92
C VAL A 268 -4.47 8.43 -3.97
N ALA A 269 -5.66 8.04 -3.60
CA ALA A 269 -6.86 8.13 -4.41
C ALA A 269 -7.81 9.19 -3.87
N THR A 270 -8.57 9.85 -4.72
CA THR A 270 -9.67 10.73 -4.29
C THR A 270 -10.78 10.78 -5.35
N ASP A 271 -12.00 11.04 -4.92
CA ASP A 271 -13.13 11.39 -5.78
C ASP A 271 -13.29 12.90 -5.98
N ALA A 272 -12.44 13.72 -5.33
CA ALA A 272 -12.43 15.16 -5.57
C ALA A 272 -11.97 15.46 -7.02
N PRO A 273 -12.65 16.38 -7.73
CA PRO A 273 -12.25 16.77 -9.07
C PRO A 273 -10.98 17.63 -9.02
N LEU A 274 -9.84 16.98 -9.11
CA LEU A 274 -8.52 17.60 -9.10
C LEU A 274 -7.84 17.47 -10.47
N LEU A 275 -7.14 18.54 -10.87
CA LEU A 275 -6.28 18.55 -12.04
C LEU A 275 -4.90 17.96 -11.74
N PRO A 276 -4.12 17.52 -12.75
CA PRO A 276 -2.81 16.88 -12.54
C PRO A 276 -1.85 17.65 -11.63
N GLY A 277 -1.75 18.97 -11.83
CA GLY A 277 -0.93 19.83 -10.96
C GLY A 277 -1.40 19.87 -9.49
N GLN A 278 -2.71 19.75 -9.24
CA GLN A 278 -3.28 19.66 -7.88
C GLN A 278 -3.00 18.27 -7.28
N LEU A 279 -3.10 17.20 -8.08
CA LEU A 279 -2.78 15.83 -7.66
C LEU A 279 -1.30 15.68 -7.33
N LYS A 280 -0.40 16.31 -8.09
CA LYS A 280 1.04 16.38 -7.74
C LYS A 280 1.25 17.06 -6.38
N ARG A 281 0.47 18.10 -6.07
CA ARG A 281 0.51 18.74 -4.74
C ARG A 281 -0.05 17.84 -3.65
N LEU A 282 -1.05 17.00 -3.97
CA LEU A 282 -1.61 16.00 -3.07
C LEU A 282 -0.57 14.91 -2.76
N ALA A 283 0.04 14.30 -3.79
CA ALA A 283 1.13 13.33 -3.65
C ALA A 283 2.25 13.86 -2.73
N ARG A 284 2.68 15.11 -2.93
CA ARG A 284 3.69 15.75 -2.08
C ARG A 284 3.29 15.79 -0.59
N ARG A 285 2.01 15.83 -0.23
CA ARG A 285 1.54 15.85 1.17
C ARG A 285 1.71 14.50 1.87
N ALA A 286 1.81 13.41 1.12
CA ALA A 286 2.13 12.10 1.69
C ALA A 286 3.49 12.12 2.45
N THR A 287 4.44 12.96 2.03
CA THR A 287 5.70 13.20 2.77
C THR A 287 5.45 13.61 4.23
N MET A 288 4.44 14.47 4.47
CA MET A 288 4.14 14.95 5.82
C MET A 288 3.51 13.85 6.68
N GLY A 289 2.69 12.96 6.09
CA GLY A 289 2.17 11.79 6.78
C GLY A 289 3.27 10.80 7.16
N LEU A 290 4.19 10.53 6.23
CA LEU A 290 5.39 9.74 6.47
C LEU A 290 6.26 10.36 7.58
N ALA A 291 6.47 11.67 7.56
CA ALA A 291 7.26 12.38 8.58
C ALA A 291 6.61 12.30 9.98
N ARG A 292 5.26 12.24 10.08
CA ARG A 292 4.58 12.04 11.36
C ARG A 292 4.89 10.70 12.02
N THR A 293 5.20 9.67 11.21
CA THR A 293 5.67 8.37 11.73
C THR A 293 7.17 8.35 12.06
N GLY A 294 7.87 9.46 11.85
CA GLY A 294 9.25 9.70 12.26
C GLY A 294 10.31 9.48 11.18
N SER A 295 9.93 9.12 9.94
CA SER A 295 10.90 9.00 8.84
C SER A 295 11.50 10.35 8.49
N SER A 296 12.80 10.35 8.23
CA SER A 296 13.56 11.48 7.70
C SER A 296 13.85 11.35 6.20
N SER A 297 13.30 10.30 5.54
CA SER A 297 13.55 10.02 4.11
C SER A 297 15.05 10.06 3.78
N GLY A 298 15.83 9.14 4.39
CA GLY A 298 17.28 9.16 4.31
C GLY A 298 17.82 8.92 2.91
N ASN A 299 19.11 9.15 2.72
CA ASN A 299 19.76 9.16 1.40
C ASN A 299 19.59 7.86 0.59
N SER A 300 19.47 6.71 1.25
CA SER A 300 19.33 5.40 0.58
C SER A 300 17.88 4.99 0.36
N SER A 301 16.91 5.85 0.68
CA SER A 301 15.48 5.59 0.57
C SER A 301 14.95 5.92 -0.84
N GLY A 302 13.97 5.16 -1.30
CA GLY A 302 13.21 5.38 -2.51
C GLY A 302 11.75 5.69 -2.15
N ASP A 303 11.48 6.90 -1.69
CA ASP A 303 10.16 7.33 -1.25
C ASP A 303 9.44 8.01 -2.43
N ILE A 304 8.55 7.27 -3.10
CA ILE A 304 7.91 7.72 -4.34
C ILE A 304 6.38 7.60 -4.19
N PHE A 305 5.68 8.67 -4.57
CA PHE A 305 4.26 8.83 -4.32
C PHE A 305 3.50 9.13 -5.61
N LEU A 306 2.30 8.56 -5.72
CA LEU A 306 1.37 8.80 -6.82
C LEU A 306 0.02 9.24 -6.23
N ALA A 307 -0.63 10.23 -6.84
CA ALA A 307 -2.00 10.58 -6.53
C ALA A 307 -2.86 10.57 -7.80
N PHE A 308 -4.09 10.08 -7.70
CA PHE A 308 -5.05 10.11 -8.81
C PHE A 308 -6.45 10.49 -8.34
N SER A 309 -7.26 10.97 -9.30
CA SER A 309 -8.66 11.32 -9.06
C SER A 309 -9.60 10.47 -9.90
N THR A 310 -10.61 9.86 -9.29
CA THR A 310 -11.66 9.11 -10.00
C THR A 310 -12.75 10.02 -10.59
N ALA A 311 -12.70 11.33 -10.36
CA ALA A 311 -13.58 12.31 -10.97
C ALA A 311 -13.25 12.55 -12.46
N ASN A 312 -13.99 13.47 -13.09
CA ASN A 312 -13.76 13.89 -14.48
C ASN A 312 -13.76 12.75 -15.51
N ARG A 313 -14.80 11.91 -15.47
CA ARG A 313 -15.00 10.92 -16.53
C ARG A 313 -15.09 11.60 -17.90
N GLY A 314 -14.46 11.02 -18.89
CA GLY A 314 -14.45 11.56 -20.24
C GLY A 314 -13.43 12.68 -20.48
N ALA A 315 -12.57 13.00 -19.51
CA ALA A 315 -11.56 14.05 -19.68
C ALA A 315 -10.53 13.78 -20.80
N ASN A 316 -10.41 12.53 -21.23
CA ASN A 316 -9.53 12.09 -22.34
C ASN A 316 -10.32 11.66 -23.60
N LYS A 317 -11.54 12.14 -23.80
CA LYS A 317 -12.34 11.78 -24.98
C LYS A 317 -11.98 12.66 -26.17
N GLU A 318 -11.68 12.04 -27.27
CA GLU A 318 -11.43 12.65 -28.60
C GLU A 318 -12.71 12.62 -29.49
N PRO A 319 -12.84 13.55 -30.44
CA PRO A 319 -12.10 14.81 -30.66
C PRO A 319 -12.81 16.01 -30.04
N GLY A 320 -12.05 16.99 -29.58
CA GLY A 320 -12.55 18.35 -29.26
C GLY A 320 -12.25 18.81 -27.84
N PRO A 321 -12.65 20.02 -27.48
CA PRO A 321 -12.44 20.56 -26.16
C PRO A 321 -13.29 19.82 -25.11
N ASN A 322 -12.68 19.40 -24.01
CA ASN A 322 -13.35 18.77 -22.86
C ASN A 322 -13.59 19.79 -21.75
N SER A 323 -14.78 19.76 -21.16
CA SER A 323 -15.07 20.49 -19.93
C SER A 323 -14.78 19.61 -18.73
N VAL A 324 -14.02 20.11 -17.77
CA VAL A 324 -13.67 19.37 -16.55
C VAL A 324 -14.02 20.21 -15.32
N LEU A 325 -14.38 19.53 -14.23
CA LEU A 325 -14.57 20.16 -12.93
C LEU A 325 -13.21 20.27 -12.21
N THR A 326 -13.06 21.29 -11.39
CA THR A 326 -11.89 21.41 -10.51
C THR A 326 -12.25 22.05 -9.19
N VAL A 327 -11.62 21.60 -8.11
CA VAL A 327 -11.67 22.25 -6.82
C VAL A 327 -10.80 23.51 -6.87
N SER A 328 -11.36 24.66 -6.42
CA SER A 328 -10.57 25.88 -6.29
C SER A 328 -9.35 25.68 -5.39
N ASN A 329 -8.22 26.28 -5.74
CA ASN A 329 -7.01 26.22 -4.90
C ASN A 329 -7.22 26.76 -3.49
N GLU A 330 -8.14 27.70 -3.30
CA GLU A 330 -8.52 28.24 -1.98
C GLU A 330 -9.24 27.22 -1.09
N ARG A 331 -9.77 26.14 -1.67
CA ARG A 331 -10.52 25.08 -0.98
C ARG A 331 -9.82 23.73 -0.95
N ILE A 332 -8.55 23.64 -1.36
CA ILE A 332 -7.85 22.37 -1.48
C ILE A 332 -7.22 21.90 -0.15
N SER A 333 -7.01 22.79 0.83
CA SER A 333 -6.30 22.48 2.08
C SER A 333 -6.91 21.33 2.89
N PRO A 334 -8.25 21.15 2.98
CA PRO A 334 -8.82 19.97 3.65
C PRO A 334 -8.38 18.63 3.00
N LEU A 335 -8.23 18.59 1.67
CA LEU A 335 -7.73 17.39 0.97
C LEU A 335 -6.25 17.12 1.29
N PHE A 336 -5.43 18.16 1.47
CA PHE A 336 -4.06 18.01 1.92
C PHE A 336 -3.99 17.43 3.33
N GLN A 337 -4.80 17.96 4.25
CA GLN A 337 -4.89 17.47 5.63
C GLN A 337 -5.31 15.99 5.65
N ALA A 338 -6.38 15.65 4.92
CA ALA A 338 -6.87 14.27 4.80
C ALA A 338 -5.79 13.32 4.26
N THR A 339 -4.97 13.77 3.29
CA THR A 339 -3.85 12.98 2.75
C THR A 339 -2.79 12.71 3.81
N VAL A 340 -2.42 13.72 4.60
CA VAL A 340 -1.44 13.58 5.70
C VAL A 340 -1.93 12.57 6.72
N GLU A 341 -3.16 12.72 7.18
CA GLU A 341 -3.78 11.88 8.21
C GLU A 341 -3.97 10.43 7.76
N ALA A 342 -4.48 10.23 6.54
CA ALA A 342 -4.67 8.89 5.98
C ALA A 342 -3.31 8.19 5.72
N THR A 343 -2.27 8.93 5.34
CA THR A 343 -0.93 8.37 5.14
C THR A 343 -0.31 7.90 6.46
N GLU A 344 -0.38 8.73 7.52
CA GLU A 344 0.09 8.34 8.85
C GLU A 344 -0.59 7.04 9.31
N GLU A 345 -1.92 6.97 9.22
CA GLU A 345 -2.68 5.81 9.64
C GLU A 345 -2.40 4.57 8.79
N ALA A 346 -2.31 4.70 7.45
CA ALA A 346 -2.01 3.59 6.55
C ALA A 346 -0.65 2.93 6.88
N ILE A 347 0.38 3.73 7.20
CA ILE A 347 1.70 3.23 7.62
C ILE A 347 1.59 2.45 8.94
N VAL A 348 0.87 2.97 9.91
CA VAL A 348 0.71 2.29 11.20
C VAL A 348 -0.14 1.03 11.06
N ASN A 349 -1.19 1.05 10.24
CA ASN A 349 -2.01 -0.13 9.93
C ASN A 349 -1.17 -1.23 9.26
N ALA A 350 -0.27 -0.90 8.32
CA ALA A 350 0.65 -1.87 7.72
C ALA A 350 1.46 -2.63 8.78
N MET A 351 1.98 -1.92 9.78
CA MET A 351 2.78 -2.49 10.87
C MET A 351 1.94 -3.29 11.87
N VAL A 352 0.75 -2.79 12.20
CA VAL A 352 -0.18 -3.46 13.13
C VAL A 352 -0.75 -4.74 12.54
N ALA A 353 -1.07 -4.75 11.25
CA ALA A 353 -1.56 -5.94 10.57
C ALA A 353 -0.47 -6.99 10.30
N ALA A 354 0.80 -6.58 10.31
CA ALA A 354 1.91 -7.46 10.00
C ALA A 354 2.15 -8.51 11.10
N GLN A 355 2.58 -9.70 10.68
CA GLN A 355 2.94 -10.82 11.55
C GLN A 355 4.44 -11.07 11.48
N THR A 356 5.03 -11.55 12.58
CA THR A 356 6.42 -11.99 12.61
C THR A 356 6.72 -12.92 11.44
N MET A 357 7.82 -12.67 10.74
CA MET A 357 8.19 -13.44 9.55
C MET A 357 9.66 -13.81 9.58
N THR A 358 9.93 -15.08 9.27
CA THR A 358 11.27 -15.63 9.03
C THR A 358 11.47 -15.84 7.54
N GLY A 359 12.61 -15.44 7.02
CA GLY A 359 13.00 -15.56 5.60
C GLY A 359 14.35 -16.20 5.41
N VAL A 360 15.11 -15.71 4.43
CA VAL A 360 16.44 -16.23 4.05
C VAL A 360 17.39 -16.24 5.24
N ASP A 361 18.22 -17.29 5.32
CA ASP A 361 19.26 -17.49 6.35
C ASP A 361 18.72 -17.48 7.79
N GLY A 362 17.40 -17.69 7.97
CA GLY A 362 16.75 -17.63 9.27
C GLY A 362 16.54 -16.21 9.81
N HIS A 363 16.75 -15.20 8.99
CA HIS A 363 16.46 -13.81 9.36
C HIS A 363 14.99 -13.67 9.77
N THR A 364 14.76 -13.15 10.96
CA THR A 364 13.41 -13.03 11.52
C THR A 364 13.14 -11.58 11.90
N ILE A 365 12.07 -11.03 11.37
CA ILE A 365 11.54 -9.70 11.72
C ILE A 365 10.28 -9.86 12.55
N GLN A 366 10.29 -9.26 13.74
CA GLN A 366 9.18 -9.30 14.68
C GLN A 366 8.06 -8.36 14.27
N ALA A 367 6.82 -8.78 14.49
CA ALA A 367 5.66 -7.90 14.43
C ALA A 367 5.73 -6.80 15.52
N LEU A 368 5.03 -5.71 15.30
CA LEU A 368 4.80 -4.69 16.33
C LEU A 368 3.94 -5.31 17.46
N PRO A 369 4.41 -5.35 18.73
CA PRO A 369 3.68 -6.01 19.81
C PRO A 369 2.46 -5.17 20.22
N HIS A 370 1.26 -5.67 19.94
CA HIS A 370 -0.01 -4.96 20.10
C HIS A 370 -0.30 -4.56 21.54
N GLU A 371 -0.08 -5.49 22.48
CA GLU A 371 -0.32 -5.20 23.92
C GLU A 371 0.56 -4.07 24.42
N LYS A 372 1.84 -4.10 24.04
CA LYS A 372 2.80 -3.06 24.42
C LYS A 372 2.48 -1.72 23.77
N LEU A 373 2.09 -1.71 22.50
CA LEU A 373 1.62 -0.51 21.82
C LEU A 373 0.43 0.09 22.54
N ALA A 374 -0.60 -0.71 22.84
CA ALA A 374 -1.80 -0.25 23.53
C ALA A 374 -1.51 0.27 24.95
N GLU A 375 -0.57 -0.36 25.66
CA GLU A 375 -0.11 0.10 26.97
C GLU A 375 0.60 1.46 26.88
N ASP A 376 1.55 1.61 25.97
CA ASP A 376 2.33 2.84 25.80
C ASP A 376 1.45 4.01 25.33
N MET A 377 0.45 3.73 24.47
CA MET A 377 -0.56 4.71 24.07
C MET A 377 -1.36 5.22 25.27
N LYS A 378 -1.84 4.33 26.15
CA LYS A 378 -2.59 4.71 27.36
C LYS A 378 -1.78 5.52 28.37
N ARG A 379 -0.47 5.29 28.45
CA ARG A 379 0.43 5.98 29.40
C ARG A 379 0.88 7.36 28.93
N SER A 380 0.67 7.69 27.67
CA SER A 380 1.15 8.94 27.09
C SER A 380 0.11 10.05 27.25
N PRO A 381 0.34 11.06 28.10
CA PRO A 381 -0.63 12.14 28.35
C PRO A 381 -0.87 13.05 27.13
N GLN A 382 -0.10 12.86 26.06
CA GLN A 382 -0.24 13.62 24.80
C GLN A 382 -1.30 13.05 23.85
N VAL A 383 -1.89 11.92 24.20
CA VAL A 383 -2.91 11.21 23.41
C VAL A 383 -4.30 11.73 23.78
N LEU A 384 -4.49 13.04 23.71
CA LEU A 384 -5.84 13.61 23.68
C LEU A 384 -6.30 13.73 22.23
N PRO A 385 -7.53 13.32 21.88
CA PRO A 385 -8.09 13.61 20.58
C PRO A 385 -8.05 15.13 20.36
N ARG A 386 -7.42 15.56 19.29
CA ARG A 386 -7.37 16.97 18.88
C ARG A 386 -8.65 17.37 18.17
#